data_dc854cf9f1b5e076497f2205fa4e5ebd
#
_entry.id   dc854cf9f1b5e076497f2205fa4e5ebd
#
_cell.length_a   1.000
_cell.length_b   1.000
_cell.length_c   1.000
_cell.angle_alpha   90.00
_cell.angle_beta   90.00
_cell.angle_gamma   90.00
#
_symmetry.space_group_name_H-M   'P 1'
#
loop_
_entity.id
_entity.type
_entity.pdbx_description
1 polymer ?
#
loop_
_entity_poly.entity_id
_entity_poly.type
_entity_poly.pdbx_seq_one_letter_code
_entity_poly.pdbx_strand_id
1 'polypeptide(L)'
;MVALQSSATPDLACPHVVAQEINKLGKKARDGTISIDDMAGGTFTISNGGVYGSLLSTPIINPPQSAILGMHAITQRPMVVGGAILPRPIMNVALTYDHRLIDGREAVTFLKRVKDVIEDPRRLLLGV
;
A
#
# COMPACT_ATOMS: atom_id res chain seq x y z
N MET A 1 3.85 5.29 8.99
CA MET A 1 3.00 4.08 9.03
C MET A 1 1.56 4.57 9.01
N VAL A 2 0.77 4.16 8.04
CA VAL A 2 -0.67 4.49 7.99
C VAL A 2 -1.42 3.18 8.16
N ALA A 3 -2.10 3.01 9.29
CA ALA A 3 -3.06 1.94 9.45
C ALA A 3 -4.38 2.42 8.82
N LEU A 4 -4.85 1.75 7.77
CA LEU A 4 -6.16 2.03 7.21
C LEU A 4 -7.22 1.40 8.12
N GLN A 5 -7.85 2.23 8.93
CA GLN A 5 -9.02 1.85 9.70
C GLN A 5 -10.25 1.97 8.80
N SER A 6 -10.83 0.84 8.42
CA SER A 6 -12.14 0.80 7.77
C SER A 6 -13.21 0.67 8.86
N SER A 7 -13.63 1.78 9.43
CA SER A 7 -14.87 1.85 10.22
C SER A 7 -16.11 2.12 9.35
N ALA A 8 -15.92 2.35 8.07
CA ALA A 8 -16.99 2.43 7.07
C ALA A 8 -16.96 1.15 6.22
N THR A 9 -18.12 0.57 5.96
CA THR A 9 -18.32 -0.55 5.04
C THR A 9 -17.51 -0.29 3.75
N PRO A 10 -16.59 -1.18 3.36
CA PRO A 10 -15.67 -0.95 2.24
C PRO A 10 -16.37 -0.71 0.88
N ASP A 11 -17.64 -1.03 0.78
CA ASP A 11 -18.42 -0.91 -0.45
C ASP A 11 -18.83 0.53 -0.82
N LEU A 12 -18.57 1.53 0.03
CA LEU A 12 -19.03 2.91 -0.18
C LEU A 12 -17.94 3.98 -0.03
N ALA A 13 -16.69 3.61 0.24
CA ALA A 13 -15.61 4.59 0.38
C ALA A 13 -15.12 5.06 -1.00
N CYS A 14 -15.65 6.18 -1.48
CA CYS A 14 -15.08 6.88 -2.63
C CYS A 14 -13.58 7.12 -2.39
N PRO A 15 -12.68 6.89 -3.37
CA PRO A 15 -11.23 7.11 -3.24
C PRO A 15 -10.87 8.48 -2.69
N HIS A 16 -11.66 9.50 -2.98
CA HIS A 16 -11.49 10.85 -2.45
C HIS A 16 -11.66 10.91 -0.92
N VAL A 17 -12.65 10.21 -0.36
CA VAL A 17 -12.88 10.15 1.09
C VAL A 17 -11.71 9.47 1.80
N VAL A 18 -11.22 8.36 1.23
CA VAL A 18 -10.03 7.65 1.75
C VAL A 18 -8.82 8.56 1.78
N ALA A 19 -8.57 9.31 0.69
CA ALA A 19 -7.45 10.25 0.62
C ALA A 19 -7.57 11.39 1.64
N GLN A 20 -8.78 11.91 1.88
CA GLN A 20 -9.02 12.93 2.89
C GLN A 20 -8.75 12.42 4.31
N GLU A 21 -9.23 11.21 4.66
CA GLU A 21 -8.99 10.64 5.98
C GLU A 21 -7.50 10.34 6.22
N ILE A 22 -6.77 9.85 5.21
CA ILE A 22 -5.31 9.68 5.30
C ILE A 22 -4.62 11.01 5.60
N ASN A 23 -5.00 12.08 4.89
CA ASN A 23 -4.43 13.41 5.11
C ASN A 23 -4.76 13.97 6.50
N LYS A 24 -5.99 13.78 6.98
CA LYS A 24 -6.45 14.20 8.31
C LYS A 24 -5.67 13.49 9.42
N LEU A 25 -5.57 12.15 9.34
CA LEU A 25 -4.79 11.35 10.29
C LEU A 25 -3.29 11.68 10.23
N GLY A 26 -2.77 11.97 9.04
CA GLY A 26 -1.39 12.40 8.87
C GLY A 26 -1.09 13.76 9.52
N LYS A 27 -2.05 14.69 9.54
CA LYS A 27 -1.95 15.95 10.29
C LYS A 27 -1.98 15.68 11.80
N LYS A 28 -2.95 14.92 12.29
CA LYS A 28 -3.04 14.54 13.71
C LYS A 28 -1.74 13.89 14.22
N ALA A 29 -1.12 13.02 13.42
CA ALA A 29 0.13 12.38 13.79
C ALA A 29 1.30 13.35 13.90
N ARG A 30 1.39 14.35 12.99
CA ARG A 30 2.42 15.41 13.05
C ARG A 30 2.22 16.34 14.24
N ASP A 31 0.97 16.68 14.55
CA ASP A 31 0.61 17.57 15.65
C ASP A 31 0.63 16.87 17.02
N GLY A 32 0.92 15.55 17.05
CA GLY A 32 0.95 14.73 18.27
C GLY A 32 -0.44 14.52 18.92
N THR A 33 -1.52 14.76 18.16
CA THR A 33 -2.91 14.67 18.65
C THR A 33 -3.61 13.36 18.26
N ILE A 34 -2.86 12.42 17.67
CA ILE A 34 -3.39 11.10 17.31
C ILE A 34 -3.72 10.30 18.58
N SER A 35 -4.91 9.69 18.64
CA SER A 35 -5.34 8.86 19.75
C SER A 35 -5.07 7.37 19.51
N ILE A 36 -5.14 6.56 20.57
CA ILE A 36 -5.05 5.10 20.46
C ILE A 36 -6.22 4.55 19.64
N ASP A 37 -7.40 5.16 19.78
CA ASP A 37 -8.60 4.77 19.03
C ASP A 37 -8.45 5.04 17.52
N ASP A 38 -7.74 6.12 17.14
CA ASP A 38 -7.41 6.40 15.74
C ASP A 38 -6.50 5.32 15.11
N MET A 39 -5.80 4.52 15.92
CA MET A 39 -4.87 3.47 15.49
C MET A 39 -5.43 2.04 15.66
N ALA A 40 -6.58 1.89 16.34
CA ALA A 40 -7.18 0.60 16.63
C ALA A 40 -8.07 0.09 15.49
N GLY A 41 -8.31 -1.22 15.43
CA GLY A 41 -9.32 -1.84 14.55
C GLY A 41 -8.90 -2.05 13.08
N GLY A 42 -7.70 -1.64 12.69
CA GLY A 42 -7.20 -1.91 11.33
C GLY A 42 -6.88 -3.39 11.12
N THR A 43 -7.24 -3.93 9.95
CA THR A 43 -6.94 -5.33 9.54
C THR A 43 -5.74 -5.45 8.62
N PHE A 44 -5.28 -4.34 8.06
CA PHE A 44 -4.20 -4.26 7.09
C PHE A 44 -3.37 -2.98 7.30
N THR A 45 -2.06 -3.06 7.15
CA THR A 45 -1.15 -1.91 7.25
C THR A 45 -0.50 -1.61 5.91
N ILE A 46 -0.37 -0.32 5.58
CA ILE A 46 0.52 0.16 4.51
C ILE A 46 1.64 0.97 5.16
N SER A 47 2.88 0.56 4.91
CA SER A 47 4.09 1.23 5.42
C SER A 47 4.92 1.77 4.28
N ASN A 48 5.55 2.94 4.47
CA ASN A 48 6.44 3.54 3.47
C ASN A 48 7.84 3.74 4.06
N GLY A 49 8.74 2.80 3.75
CA GLY A 49 10.16 2.89 4.06
C GLY A 49 10.96 3.73 3.07
N GLY A 50 10.37 4.05 1.91
CA GLY A 50 11.03 4.83 0.85
C GLY A 50 11.35 6.26 1.25
N VAL A 51 10.59 6.84 2.18
CA VAL A 51 10.87 8.18 2.75
C VAL A 51 12.20 8.23 3.52
N TYR A 52 12.69 7.08 3.95
CA TYR A 52 14.00 6.90 4.61
C TYR A 52 15.06 6.33 3.67
N GLY A 53 14.76 6.21 2.37
CA GLY A 53 15.67 5.67 1.37
C GLY A 53 15.74 4.15 1.27
N SER A 54 14.88 3.41 1.97
CA SER A 54 14.84 1.95 1.87
C SER A 54 14.48 1.49 0.46
N LEU A 55 15.32 0.66 -0.14
CA LEU A 55 15.09 0.11 -1.48
C LEU A 55 14.22 -1.14 -1.45
N LEU A 56 14.33 -1.94 -0.42
CA LEU A 56 13.56 -3.16 -0.16
C LEU A 56 13.69 -3.53 1.32
N SER A 57 12.61 -4.02 1.90
CA SER A 57 12.57 -4.56 3.26
C SER A 57 11.57 -5.70 3.35
N THR A 58 11.60 -6.42 4.45
CA THR A 58 10.63 -7.45 4.83
C THR A 58 9.77 -6.91 5.97
N PRO A 59 8.62 -6.29 5.70
CA PRO A 59 7.78 -5.73 6.75
C PRO A 59 7.22 -6.84 7.66
N ILE A 60 7.04 -6.51 8.95
CA ILE A 60 6.52 -7.44 9.96
C ILE A 60 5.05 -7.10 10.20
N ILE A 61 4.19 -8.13 10.24
CA ILE A 61 2.76 -7.98 10.53
C ILE A 61 2.57 -7.47 11.96
N ASN A 62 1.66 -6.52 12.14
CA ASN A 62 1.23 -6.06 13.46
C ASN A 62 0.00 -6.86 13.91
N PRO A 63 0.13 -7.84 14.81
CA PRO A 63 -1.05 -8.57 15.28
C PRO A 63 -2.11 -7.63 15.89
N PRO A 64 -3.40 -7.88 15.70
CA PRO A 64 -4.05 -9.02 15.04
C PRO A 64 -4.29 -8.87 13.52
N GLN A 65 -3.55 -8.01 12.84
CA GLN A 65 -3.74 -7.76 11.40
C GLN A 65 -3.36 -8.98 10.55
N SER A 66 -4.00 -9.09 9.37
CA SER A 66 -3.78 -10.21 8.44
C SER A 66 -2.59 -10.01 7.50
N ALA A 67 -2.25 -8.76 7.18
CA ALA A 67 -1.16 -8.46 6.25
C ALA A 67 -0.61 -7.04 6.38
N ILE A 68 0.56 -6.83 5.79
CA ILE A 68 1.22 -5.52 5.66
C ILE A 68 1.85 -5.37 4.29
N LEU A 69 1.59 -4.24 3.63
CA LEU A 69 2.24 -3.83 2.38
C LEU A 69 3.33 -2.80 2.68
N GLY A 70 4.57 -3.14 2.33
CA GLY A 70 5.71 -2.23 2.40
C GLY A 70 5.95 -1.55 1.05
N MET A 71 5.97 -0.22 1.04
CA MET A 71 6.42 0.59 -0.10
C MET A 71 7.85 1.06 0.14
N HIS A 72 8.61 1.26 -0.94
CA HIS A 72 10.03 1.58 -0.89
C HIS A 72 10.37 2.78 -1.78
N ALA A 73 11.66 3.14 -1.82
CA ALA A 73 12.14 4.27 -2.60
C ALA A 73 11.89 4.08 -4.10
N ILE A 74 11.51 5.17 -4.77
CA ILE A 74 11.39 5.22 -6.23
C ILE A 74 12.77 5.58 -6.79
N THR A 75 13.32 4.71 -7.64
CA THR A 75 14.63 4.90 -8.26
C THR A 75 14.53 4.76 -9.77
N GLN A 76 15.30 5.56 -10.53
CA GLN A 76 15.41 5.38 -11.98
C GLN A 76 16.22 4.12 -12.27
N ARG A 77 15.63 3.20 -13.04
CA ARG A 77 16.29 1.96 -13.48
C ARG A 77 16.13 1.75 -14.98
N PRO A 78 17.13 1.14 -15.66
CA PRO A 78 16.98 0.74 -17.05
C PRO A 78 15.99 -0.43 -17.14
N MET A 79 14.93 -0.23 -17.91
CA MET A 79 13.89 -1.23 -18.15
C MET A 79 13.70 -1.44 -19.64
N VAL A 80 13.39 -2.67 -20.04
CA VAL A 80 13.04 -2.97 -21.43
C VAL A 80 11.57 -2.65 -21.65
N VAL A 81 11.30 -1.67 -22.50
CA VAL A 81 9.95 -1.25 -22.87
C VAL A 81 9.84 -1.23 -24.40
N GLY A 82 8.95 -2.06 -24.97
CA GLY A 82 8.79 -2.15 -26.42
C GLY A 82 10.05 -2.55 -27.19
N GLY A 83 10.96 -3.32 -26.57
CA GLY A 83 12.23 -3.75 -27.16
C GLY A 83 13.38 -2.74 -26.99
N ALA A 84 13.15 -1.55 -26.45
CA ALA A 84 14.17 -0.54 -26.15
C ALA A 84 14.48 -0.47 -24.65
N ILE A 85 15.73 -0.15 -24.30
CA ILE A 85 16.13 0.10 -22.90
C ILE A 85 15.85 1.57 -22.60
N LEU A 86 14.93 1.81 -21.67
CA LEU A 86 14.53 3.16 -21.26
C LEU A 86 14.66 3.32 -19.73
N PRO A 87 15.07 4.52 -19.24
CA PRO A 87 15.01 4.81 -17.82
C PRO A 87 13.54 4.91 -17.36
N ARG A 88 13.18 4.17 -16.31
CA ARG A 88 11.84 4.18 -15.72
C ARG A 88 11.94 4.33 -14.20
N PRO A 89 11.01 5.08 -13.58
CA PRO A 89 10.88 5.11 -12.13
C PRO A 89 10.35 3.75 -11.66
N ILE A 90 11.12 3.06 -10.85
CA ILE A 90 10.79 1.73 -10.30
C ILE A 90 10.71 1.81 -8.78
N MET A 91 9.64 1.26 -8.22
CA MET A 91 9.45 1.07 -6.80
C MET A 91 9.26 -0.42 -6.52
N ASN A 92 9.99 -0.94 -5.53
CA ASN A 92 9.71 -2.27 -5.00
C ASN A 92 8.57 -2.18 -3.99
N VAL A 93 7.67 -3.16 -4.02
CA VAL A 93 6.65 -3.37 -2.99
C VAL A 93 6.80 -4.78 -2.42
N ALA A 94 6.61 -4.92 -1.11
CA ALA A 94 6.68 -6.19 -0.42
C ALA A 94 5.37 -6.41 0.36
N LEU A 95 4.78 -7.60 0.25
CA LEU A 95 3.60 -7.99 1.00
C LEU A 95 3.97 -9.12 1.95
N THR A 96 3.80 -8.88 3.25
CA THR A 96 3.83 -9.92 4.27
C THR A 96 2.41 -10.23 4.71
N TYR A 97 2.04 -11.48 4.81
CA TYR A 97 0.68 -11.91 5.13
C TYR A 97 0.68 -13.15 6.03
N ASP A 98 -0.41 -13.31 6.78
CA ASP A 98 -0.62 -14.50 7.62
C ASP A 98 -1.09 -15.66 6.73
N HIS A 99 -0.21 -16.62 6.51
CA HIS A 99 -0.49 -17.75 5.62
C HIS A 99 -1.55 -18.74 6.16
N ARG A 100 -2.04 -18.52 7.38
CA ARG A 100 -3.20 -19.25 7.91
C ARG A 100 -4.54 -18.71 7.38
N LEU A 101 -4.54 -17.45 6.89
CA LEU A 101 -5.72 -16.72 6.40
C LEU A 101 -5.67 -16.47 4.90
N ILE A 102 -4.49 -16.25 4.35
CA ILE A 102 -4.26 -15.84 2.96
C ILE A 102 -3.31 -16.83 2.30
N ASP A 103 -3.65 -17.36 1.14
CA ASP A 103 -2.76 -18.22 0.39
C ASP A 103 -1.84 -17.42 -0.56
N GLY A 104 -0.80 -18.10 -1.09
CA GLY A 104 0.17 -17.47 -2.00
C GLY A 104 -0.45 -16.99 -3.30
N ARG A 105 -1.51 -17.65 -3.79
CA ARG A 105 -2.21 -17.26 -5.01
C ARG A 105 -2.93 -15.92 -4.82
N GLU A 106 -3.64 -15.76 -3.71
CA GLU A 106 -4.36 -14.53 -3.37
C GLU A 106 -3.38 -13.36 -3.18
N ALA A 107 -2.29 -13.59 -2.42
CA ALA A 107 -1.25 -12.59 -2.19
C ALA A 107 -0.60 -12.10 -3.49
N VAL A 108 -0.22 -13.01 -4.39
CA VAL A 108 0.40 -12.67 -5.67
C VAL A 108 -0.60 -11.99 -6.61
N THR A 109 -1.87 -12.45 -6.63
CA THR A 109 -2.92 -11.84 -7.44
C THR A 109 -3.20 -10.40 -6.99
N PHE A 110 -3.23 -10.15 -5.69
CA PHE A 110 -3.36 -8.81 -5.12
C PHE A 110 -2.20 -7.89 -5.57
N LEU A 111 -0.94 -8.32 -5.41
CA LEU A 111 0.22 -7.54 -5.83
C LEU A 111 0.21 -7.25 -7.33
N LYS A 112 -0.15 -8.25 -8.13
CA LYS A 112 -0.28 -8.08 -9.59
C LYS A 112 -1.34 -7.04 -9.93
N ARG A 113 -2.50 -7.08 -9.27
CA ARG A 113 -3.56 -6.09 -9.48
C ARG A 113 -3.10 -4.68 -9.09
N VAL A 114 -2.42 -4.53 -7.97
CA VAL A 114 -1.84 -3.24 -7.54
C VAL A 114 -0.86 -2.72 -8.60
N LYS A 115 0.06 -3.56 -9.07
CA LYS A 115 1.01 -3.22 -10.13
C LYS A 115 0.28 -2.76 -11.40
N ASP A 116 -0.64 -3.57 -11.90
CA ASP A 116 -1.33 -3.32 -13.18
C ASP A 116 -2.11 -1.99 -13.15
N VAL A 117 -2.72 -1.65 -12.01
CA VAL A 117 -3.46 -0.40 -11.82
C VAL A 117 -2.53 0.82 -11.72
N ILE A 118 -1.37 0.68 -11.05
CA ILE A 118 -0.40 1.77 -10.93
C ILE A 118 0.28 2.04 -12.28
N GLU A 119 0.60 0.99 -13.04
CA GLU A 119 1.23 1.12 -14.36
C GLU A 119 0.25 1.66 -15.42
N ASP A 120 -1.03 1.34 -15.32
CA ASP A 120 -2.09 1.88 -16.18
C ASP A 120 -3.38 2.19 -15.37
N PRO A 121 -3.52 3.41 -14.84
CA PRO A 121 -4.68 3.81 -14.01
C PRO A 121 -6.03 3.71 -14.74
N ARG A 122 -6.05 3.66 -16.09
CA ARG A 122 -7.28 3.50 -16.87
C ARG A 122 -7.97 2.17 -16.58
N ARG A 123 -7.23 1.16 -16.13
CA ARG A 123 -7.78 -0.15 -15.73
C ARG A 123 -8.76 -0.06 -14.57
N LEU A 124 -8.60 0.93 -13.68
CA LEU A 124 -9.60 1.19 -12.62
C LEU A 124 -10.96 1.61 -13.18
N LEU A 125 -10.94 2.42 -14.24
CA LEU A 125 -12.17 2.93 -14.86
C LEU A 125 -12.89 1.84 -15.67
N LEU A 126 -12.14 0.90 -16.23
CA LEU A 126 -12.65 -0.17 -17.08
C LEU A 126 -13.02 -1.44 -16.28
N GLY A 127 -12.65 -1.52 -15.01
CA GLY A 127 -12.89 -2.70 -14.16
C GLY A 127 -12.11 -3.96 -14.58
N VAL A 128 -11.01 -3.81 -15.35
CA VAL A 128 -10.19 -4.89 -15.91
C VAL A 128 -8.78 -4.92 -15.37
#